data_50ecf20c69957a94ef82bb7e1d6ca62e
#
_entry.id   50ecf20c69957a94ef82bb7e1d6ca62e
#
_cell.length_a   1.000
_cell.length_b   1.000
_cell.length_c   1.000
_cell.angle_alpha   90.00
_cell.angle_beta   90.00
_cell.angle_gamma   90.00
#
_symmetry.space_group_name_H-M   'P 1'
#
loop_
_entity.id
_entity.type
_entity.pdbx_description
1 polymer ?
#
loop_
_entity_poly.entity_id
_entity_poly.type
_entity_poly.pdbx_seq_one_letter_code
_entity_poly.pdbx_strand_id
1 'polypeptide(L)'
;LPRNIDPKRIHVAFLALALLAGAGAPAFAEGMTAPAVLDGAVQHSLELSEATLRAVPKTTLDVDFATGKGRETGRYAGALLWTLVEQAGLVNEAGKNAVLRHTLLVTGRDGYAVSLSIGELDPHYAGKDVILAYEGGTPPVSPTHLRLVVPGDAHGGRSVRDVVRIEVK
;
A
#
# COMPACT_ATOMS: atom_id res chain seq x y z
N LEU A 1 83.39 -36.88 -29.10
CA LEU A 1 82.78 -36.28 -30.30
C LEU A 1 81.62 -37.20 -30.74
N PRO A 2 80.39 -36.86 -30.89
CA PRO A 2 79.88 -35.84 -31.78
C PRO A 2 78.50 -35.27 -31.40
N ARG A 3 78.28 -34.14 -32.04
CA ARG A 3 77.08 -33.59 -32.65
C ARG A 3 75.72 -33.52 -31.94
N ASN A 4 75.55 -32.38 -31.51
CA ASN A 4 74.39 -31.48 -31.55
C ASN A 4 73.32 -31.75 -32.62
N ILE A 5 72.06 -31.96 -32.23
CA ILE A 5 70.91 -31.77 -33.10
C ILE A 5 69.82 -31.07 -32.28
N ASP A 6 69.55 -29.88 -32.76
CA ASP A 6 68.52 -28.97 -32.29
C ASP A 6 67.15 -29.41 -32.82
N PRO A 7 66.11 -29.65 -32.00
CA PRO A 7 64.75 -29.77 -32.51
C PRO A 7 63.98 -28.50 -32.31
N LYS A 8 63.57 -27.98 -33.40
CA LYS A 8 62.73 -26.81 -33.70
C LYS A 8 61.54 -26.68 -32.74
N ARG A 9 61.45 -25.48 -32.23
CA ARG A 9 60.28 -24.95 -31.50
C ARG A 9 59.04 -25.02 -32.39
N ILE A 10 58.08 -25.85 -32.00
CA ILE A 10 56.71 -25.77 -32.52
C ILE A 10 55.93 -24.94 -31.55
N HIS A 11 55.63 -23.71 -31.92
CA HIS A 11 54.69 -22.85 -31.18
C HIS A 11 53.28 -23.24 -31.60
N VAL A 12 52.60 -23.97 -30.76
CA VAL A 12 51.14 -24.14 -30.89
C VAL A 12 50.48 -22.99 -30.19
N ALA A 13 49.96 -22.09 -30.98
CA ALA A 13 49.16 -20.97 -30.49
C ALA A 13 47.77 -21.53 -30.06
N PHE A 14 47.53 -21.64 -28.78
CA PHE A 14 46.19 -21.83 -28.26
C PHE A 14 45.44 -20.52 -28.30
N LEU A 15 44.52 -20.40 -29.25
CA LEU A 15 43.55 -19.33 -29.30
C LEU A 15 42.47 -19.62 -28.26
N ALA A 16 42.60 -19.01 -27.10
CA ALA A 16 41.54 -19.05 -26.04
C ALA A 16 40.44 -18.08 -26.43
N LEU A 17 39.33 -18.62 -26.95
CA LEU A 17 38.10 -17.89 -27.20
C LEU A 17 37.38 -17.70 -25.82
N ALA A 18 37.57 -16.58 -25.18
CA ALA A 18 36.84 -16.19 -24.00
C ALA A 18 35.41 -15.79 -24.38
N LEU A 19 34.44 -16.69 -24.22
CA LEU A 19 33.01 -16.34 -24.22
C LEU A 19 32.70 -15.50 -22.98
N LEU A 20 32.60 -14.20 -23.12
CA LEU A 20 32.00 -13.34 -22.09
C LEU A 20 30.49 -13.60 -22.12
N ALA A 21 30.02 -14.52 -21.27
CA ALA A 21 28.62 -14.60 -20.90
C ALA A 21 28.31 -13.41 -20.00
N GLY A 22 27.82 -12.34 -20.58
CA GLY A 22 27.23 -11.22 -19.86
C GLY A 22 25.96 -11.70 -19.17
N ALA A 23 26.08 -12.15 -17.92
CA ALA A 23 24.93 -12.29 -17.03
C ALA A 23 24.42 -10.88 -16.72
N GLY A 24 23.47 -10.41 -17.51
CA GLY A 24 22.67 -9.24 -17.15
C GLY A 24 21.95 -9.57 -15.84
N ALA A 25 22.44 -9.01 -14.73
CA ALA A 25 21.67 -9.00 -13.50
C ALA A 25 20.32 -8.36 -13.80
N PRO A 26 19.19 -8.92 -13.34
CA PRO A 26 17.92 -8.25 -13.48
C PRO A 26 18.04 -6.91 -12.76
N ALA A 27 17.86 -5.83 -13.49
CA ALA A 27 17.68 -4.52 -12.89
C ALA A 27 16.44 -4.64 -12.01
N PHE A 28 16.64 -4.70 -10.71
CA PHE A 28 15.54 -4.51 -9.77
C PHE A 28 14.99 -3.12 -10.06
N ALA A 29 13.75 -3.05 -10.50
CA ALA A 29 13.03 -1.81 -10.70
C ALA A 29 12.98 -1.09 -9.36
N GLU A 30 13.91 -0.18 -9.13
CA GLU A 30 13.89 0.72 -8.00
C GLU A 30 12.65 1.60 -8.12
N GLY A 31 11.77 1.53 -7.13
CA GLY A 31 10.77 2.55 -6.89
C GLY A 31 9.30 2.21 -7.08
N MET A 32 8.89 0.99 -7.37
CA MET A 32 7.46 0.65 -7.28
C MET A 32 7.12 0.28 -5.83
N THR A 33 6.58 1.25 -5.11
CA THR A 33 5.92 0.98 -3.83
C THR A 33 4.72 0.08 -4.12
N ALA A 34 4.69 -1.12 -3.53
CA ALA A 34 3.53 -2.02 -3.66
C ALA A 34 2.27 -1.29 -3.18
N PRO A 35 1.14 -1.44 -3.89
CA PRO A 35 -0.11 -0.83 -3.47
C PRO A 35 -0.53 -1.35 -2.10
N ALA A 36 -1.29 -0.53 -1.38
CA ALA A 36 -1.91 -0.95 -0.12
C ALA A 36 -2.91 -2.08 -0.38
N VAL A 37 -3.19 -2.88 0.63
CA VAL A 37 -4.13 -4.01 0.53
C VAL A 37 -5.22 -3.90 1.61
N LEU A 38 -6.46 -4.26 1.23
CA LEU A 38 -7.55 -4.53 2.15
C LEU A 38 -7.79 -6.04 2.17
N ASP A 39 -7.64 -6.68 3.34
CA ASP A 39 -7.71 -8.13 3.50
C ASP A 39 -8.31 -8.53 4.88
N GLY A 40 -8.15 -9.79 5.26
CA GLY A 40 -8.63 -10.33 6.53
C GLY A 40 -9.99 -11.03 6.38
N ALA A 41 -10.96 -10.70 7.26
CA ALA A 41 -12.30 -11.29 7.25
C ALA A 41 -13.17 -10.74 6.10
N VAL A 42 -12.68 -10.87 4.87
CA VAL A 42 -13.35 -10.47 3.62
C VAL A 42 -13.41 -11.63 2.65
N GLN A 43 -14.36 -11.60 1.72
CA GLN A 43 -14.51 -12.63 0.69
C GLN A 43 -13.40 -12.56 -0.36
N HIS A 44 -12.94 -11.34 -0.66
CA HIS A 44 -11.90 -11.08 -1.65
C HIS A 44 -10.94 -10.02 -1.11
N SER A 45 -9.65 -10.34 -1.05
CA SER A 45 -8.63 -9.30 -0.80
C SER A 45 -8.65 -8.29 -1.94
N LEU A 46 -8.59 -7.00 -1.60
CA LEU A 46 -8.67 -5.91 -2.55
C LEU A 46 -7.33 -5.16 -2.56
N GLU A 47 -6.66 -5.15 -3.71
CA GLU A 47 -5.52 -4.30 -3.93
C GLU A 47 -5.99 -2.84 -4.11
N LEU A 48 -5.50 -1.93 -3.29
CA LEU A 48 -5.87 -0.53 -3.29
C LEU A 48 -4.99 0.26 -4.29
N SER A 49 -4.98 -0.21 -5.53
CA SER A 49 -4.29 0.45 -6.64
C SER A 49 -4.99 1.77 -7.02
N GLU A 50 -4.32 2.62 -7.78
CA GLU A 50 -4.93 3.85 -8.29
C GLU A 50 -6.22 3.55 -9.09
N ALA A 51 -6.22 2.49 -9.90
CA ALA A 51 -7.38 2.09 -10.67
C ALA A 51 -8.56 1.71 -9.75
N THR A 52 -8.30 0.90 -8.72
CA THR A 52 -9.32 0.50 -7.73
C THR A 52 -9.88 1.71 -6.99
N LEU A 53 -9.00 2.61 -6.52
CA LEU A 53 -9.40 3.79 -5.76
C LEU A 53 -10.25 4.76 -6.60
N ARG A 54 -9.89 4.94 -7.88
CA ARG A 54 -10.62 5.84 -8.78
C ARG A 54 -11.89 5.24 -9.36
N ALA A 55 -12.09 3.93 -9.26
CA ALA A 55 -13.34 3.27 -9.63
C ALA A 55 -14.47 3.56 -8.62
N VAL A 56 -14.12 3.96 -7.40
CA VAL A 56 -15.07 4.39 -6.37
C VAL A 56 -15.40 5.89 -6.54
N PRO A 57 -16.66 6.33 -6.37
CA PRO A 57 -17.00 7.74 -6.37
C PRO A 57 -16.13 8.54 -5.40
N LYS A 58 -15.55 9.63 -5.89
CA LYS A 58 -14.66 10.48 -5.11
C LYS A 58 -15.43 11.28 -4.06
N THR A 59 -15.07 11.10 -2.79
CA THR A 59 -15.59 11.88 -1.67
C THR A 59 -14.55 12.90 -1.23
N THR A 60 -14.99 14.13 -0.93
CA THR A 60 -14.13 15.23 -0.49
C THR A 60 -14.49 15.65 0.93
N LEU A 61 -13.49 15.78 1.79
CA LEU A 61 -13.63 16.19 3.18
C LEU A 61 -12.70 17.36 3.51
N ASP A 62 -13.22 18.32 4.26
CA ASP A 62 -12.42 19.33 4.95
C ASP A 62 -12.10 18.83 6.36
N VAL A 63 -10.86 18.94 6.78
CA VAL A 63 -10.40 18.56 8.12
C VAL A 63 -9.87 19.76 8.89
N ASP A 64 -10.05 19.70 10.20
CA ASP A 64 -9.55 20.70 11.14
C ASP A 64 -9.37 20.04 12.52
N PHE A 65 -8.14 19.56 12.80
CA PHE A 65 -7.83 18.84 14.03
C PHE A 65 -6.49 19.26 14.65
N ALA A 66 -6.35 19.07 15.95
CA ALA A 66 -5.10 19.29 16.67
C ALA A 66 -4.11 18.15 16.44
N THR A 67 -2.82 18.49 16.34
CA THR A 67 -1.70 17.54 16.28
C THR A 67 -0.64 17.94 17.30
N GLY A 68 0.33 17.07 17.55
CA GLY A 68 1.49 17.40 18.39
C GLY A 68 2.37 18.55 17.86
N LYS A 69 2.17 18.97 16.59
CA LYS A 69 2.90 20.07 15.94
C LYS A 69 2.04 21.33 15.71
N GLY A 70 0.83 21.36 16.27
CA GLY A 70 -0.14 22.42 16.09
C GLY A 70 -1.41 21.96 15.42
N ARG A 71 -2.17 22.88 14.83
CA ARG A 71 -3.43 22.60 14.16
C ARG A 71 -3.19 22.26 12.69
N GLU A 72 -3.82 21.19 12.22
CA GLU A 72 -3.82 20.81 10.81
C GLU A 72 -5.20 21.06 10.22
N THR A 73 -5.24 21.90 9.18
CA THR A 73 -6.42 22.14 8.36
C THR A 73 -6.11 21.75 6.92
N GLY A 74 -7.07 21.20 6.20
CA GLY A 74 -6.86 20.83 4.81
C GLY A 74 -8.07 20.21 4.17
N ARG A 75 -8.04 20.16 2.85
CA ARG A 75 -9.02 19.45 2.03
C ARG A 75 -8.40 18.19 1.47
N TYR A 76 -9.09 17.09 1.67
CA TYR A 76 -8.70 15.76 1.18
C TYR A 76 -9.78 15.18 0.30
N ALA A 77 -9.39 14.43 -0.72
CA ALA A 77 -10.32 13.69 -1.54
C ALA A 77 -9.83 12.24 -1.73
N GLY A 78 -10.76 11.30 -1.76
CA GLY A 78 -10.44 9.89 -1.81
C GLY A 78 -11.65 8.99 -1.99
N ALA A 79 -11.40 7.69 -1.88
CA ALA A 79 -12.41 6.66 -1.89
C ALA A 79 -13.06 6.51 -0.51
N LEU A 80 -14.38 6.39 -0.47
CA LEU A 80 -15.10 6.08 0.76
C LEU A 80 -14.69 4.69 1.26
N LEU A 81 -14.21 4.60 2.49
CA LEU A 81 -13.68 3.36 3.05
C LEU A 81 -14.76 2.28 3.12
N TRP A 82 -16.00 2.64 3.45
CA TRP A 82 -17.13 1.71 3.45
C TRP A 82 -17.32 1.05 2.08
N THR A 83 -17.29 1.81 0.98
CA THR A 83 -17.46 1.26 -0.37
C THR A 83 -16.34 0.27 -0.74
N LEU A 84 -15.10 0.51 -0.29
CA LEU A 84 -14.00 -0.44 -0.48
C LEU A 84 -14.24 -1.74 0.31
N VAL A 85 -14.75 -1.63 1.53
CA VAL A 85 -15.13 -2.79 2.37
C VAL A 85 -16.28 -3.58 1.72
N GLU A 86 -17.29 -2.90 1.19
CA GLU A 86 -18.39 -3.54 0.45
C GLU A 86 -17.90 -4.29 -0.79
N GLN A 87 -16.96 -3.72 -1.54
CA GLN A 87 -16.35 -4.38 -2.71
C GLN A 87 -15.55 -5.62 -2.32
N ALA A 88 -14.83 -5.58 -1.20
CA ALA A 88 -14.11 -6.74 -0.68
C ALA A 88 -15.06 -7.82 -0.15
N GLY A 89 -16.28 -7.43 0.27
CA GLY A 89 -17.32 -8.28 0.83
C GLY A 89 -16.95 -8.80 2.22
N LEU A 90 -17.67 -8.39 3.24
CA LEU A 90 -17.44 -8.94 4.58
C LEU A 90 -17.79 -10.43 4.62
N VAL A 91 -17.03 -11.21 5.38
CA VAL A 91 -17.40 -12.59 5.67
C VAL A 91 -18.63 -12.57 6.56
N ASN A 92 -19.70 -13.25 6.09
CA ASN A 92 -20.94 -13.33 6.85
C ASN A 92 -20.77 -14.27 8.03
N GLU A 93 -20.84 -13.72 9.24
CA GLU A 93 -20.93 -14.50 10.44
C GLU A 93 -22.40 -14.77 10.81
N ALA A 94 -22.66 -15.90 11.48
CA ALA A 94 -23.99 -16.20 11.97
C ALA A 94 -24.34 -15.35 13.23
N GLY A 95 -25.55 -14.87 13.28
CA GLY A 95 -26.10 -14.21 14.46
C GLY A 95 -26.60 -12.79 14.22
N LYS A 96 -27.37 -12.29 15.19
CA LYS A 96 -27.91 -10.94 15.14
C LYS A 96 -26.79 -9.90 15.20
N ASN A 97 -26.81 -8.95 14.27
CA ASN A 97 -25.84 -7.86 14.19
C ASN A 97 -24.37 -8.34 14.10
N ALA A 98 -24.14 -9.51 13.49
CA ALA A 98 -22.79 -10.09 13.38
C ALA A 98 -21.80 -9.14 12.70
N VAL A 99 -22.24 -8.35 11.71
CA VAL A 99 -21.46 -7.34 11.04
C VAL A 99 -20.79 -6.35 12.00
N LEU A 100 -21.41 -6.03 13.13
CA LEU A 100 -20.88 -5.09 14.13
C LEU A 100 -19.69 -5.64 14.94
N ARG A 101 -19.37 -6.92 14.81
CA ARG A 101 -18.20 -7.53 15.47
C ARG A 101 -16.91 -7.23 14.70
N HIS A 102 -17.03 -6.88 13.42
CA HIS A 102 -15.86 -6.57 12.61
C HIS A 102 -15.26 -5.22 12.98
N THR A 103 -13.95 -5.21 12.99
CA THR A 103 -13.13 -3.99 13.12
C THR A 103 -12.14 -3.92 11.96
N LEU A 104 -11.75 -2.71 11.59
CA LEU A 104 -10.68 -2.50 10.63
C LEU A 104 -9.44 -2.04 11.38
N LEU A 105 -8.34 -2.76 11.21
CA LEU A 105 -7.02 -2.31 11.64
C LEU A 105 -6.32 -1.66 10.44
N VAL A 106 -6.17 -0.35 10.48
CA VAL A 106 -5.51 0.43 9.43
C VAL A 106 -4.07 0.68 9.83
N THR A 107 -3.12 0.22 9.02
CA THR A 107 -1.68 0.27 9.32
C THR A 107 -0.96 1.13 8.30
N GLY A 108 -0.13 2.06 8.78
CA GLY A 108 0.78 2.87 8.00
C GLY A 108 2.13 2.19 7.77
N ARG A 109 2.91 2.71 6.85
CA ARG A 109 4.25 2.19 6.49
C ARG A 109 5.24 2.21 7.66
N ASP A 110 5.08 3.15 8.59
CA ASP A 110 5.89 3.27 9.81
C ASP A 110 5.48 2.30 10.92
N GLY A 111 4.46 1.45 10.67
CA GLY A 111 3.90 0.51 11.65
C GLY A 111 2.86 1.13 12.58
N TYR A 112 2.59 2.44 12.48
CA TYR A 112 1.50 3.05 13.24
C TYR A 112 0.16 2.47 12.80
N ALA A 113 -0.68 2.07 13.75
CA ALA A 113 -1.95 1.44 13.44
C ALA A 113 -3.08 1.96 14.32
N VAL A 114 -4.28 2.04 13.74
CA VAL A 114 -5.51 2.41 14.45
C VAL A 114 -6.64 1.47 14.09
N SER A 115 -7.59 1.31 15.01
CA SER A 115 -8.78 0.50 14.78
C SER A 115 -10.01 1.39 14.58
N LEU A 116 -10.87 0.97 13.64
CA LEU A 116 -12.19 1.52 13.42
C LEU A 116 -13.22 0.38 13.55
N SER A 117 -14.35 0.66 14.15
CA SER A 117 -15.48 -0.29 14.14
C SER A 117 -16.21 -0.23 12.79
N ILE A 118 -16.66 -1.36 12.29
CA ILE A 118 -17.57 -1.39 11.12
C ILE A 118 -18.80 -0.53 11.34
N GLY A 119 -19.37 -0.53 12.55
CA GLY A 119 -20.53 0.29 12.89
C GLY A 119 -20.31 1.81 12.81
N GLU A 120 -19.05 2.28 12.77
CA GLU A 120 -18.77 3.70 12.48
C GLU A 120 -18.92 4.02 10.98
N LEU A 121 -18.67 3.04 10.12
CA LEU A 121 -18.61 3.22 8.65
C LEU A 121 -19.95 2.87 7.99
N ASP A 122 -20.60 1.82 8.45
CA ASP A 122 -21.83 1.29 7.86
C ASP A 122 -22.95 2.34 7.92
N PRO A 123 -23.56 2.72 6.76
CA PRO A 123 -24.64 3.69 6.70
C PRO A 123 -25.91 3.30 7.48
N HIS A 124 -26.09 2.01 7.78
CA HIS A 124 -27.20 1.54 8.61
C HIS A 124 -27.01 1.86 10.11
N TYR A 125 -25.80 2.33 10.49
CA TYR A 125 -25.46 2.72 11.87
C TYR A 125 -24.95 4.17 11.90
N ALA A 126 -23.66 4.41 12.17
CA ALA A 126 -23.15 5.78 12.28
C ALA A 126 -22.86 6.43 10.91
N GLY A 127 -22.57 5.66 9.89
CA GLY A 127 -22.40 6.12 8.50
C GLY A 127 -21.39 7.26 8.35
N LYS A 128 -20.26 7.21 9.06
CA LYS A 128 -19.22 8.22 8.90
C LYS A 128 -18.54 8.13 7.55
N ASP A 129 -18.41 9.25 6.87
CA ASP A 129 -17.71 9.38 5.59
C ASP A 129 -16.18 9.28 5.75
N VAL A 130 -15.69 8.18 6.34
CA VAL A 130 -14.26 7.92 6.44
C VAL A 130 -13.72 7.63 5.04
N ILE A 131 -12.66 8.34 4.63
CA ILE A 131 -12.06 8.17 3.31
C ILE A 131 -10.62 7.65 3.39
N LEU A 132 -10.23 6.90 2.37
CA LEU A 132 -8.85 6.65 2.04
C LEU A 132 -8.45 7.68 0.99
N ALA A 133 -7.80 8.74 1.45
CA ALA A 133 -7.45 9.91 0.64
C ALA A 133 -6.24 9.63 -0.25
N TYR A 134 -6.34 10.03 -1.51
CA TYR A 134 -5.29 9.97 -2.52
C TYR A 134 -5.05 11.31 -3.21
N GLU A 135 -5.78 12.37 -2.81
CA GLU A 135 -5.60 13.75 -3.28
C GLU A 135 -5.72 14.73 -2.11
N GLY A 136 -5.01 15.85 -2.19
CA GLY A 136 -5.08 16.93 -1.21
C GLY A 136 -4.09 16.82 -0.07
N GLY A 137 -4.25 17.68 0.92
CA GLY A 137 -3.40 17.76 2.11
C GLY A 137 -2.06 18.48 1.92
N THR A 138 -1.37 18.69 3.05
CA THR A 138 -0.02 19.25 3.09
C THR A 138 0.82 18.48 4.11
N PRO A 139 1.86 17.72 3.67
CA PRO A 139 2.23 17.45 2.28
C PRO A 139 1.12 16.70 1.52
N PRO A 140 1.09 16.80 0.17
CA PRO A 140 0.04 16.19 -0.62
C PRO A 140 0.10 14.66 -0.55
N VAL A 141 -1.08 14.03 -0.51
CA VAL A 141 -1.23 12.59 -0.62
C VAL A 141 -1.35 12.16 -2.08
N SER A 142 -1.16 10.87 -2.35
CA SER A 142 -1.24 10.28 -3.68
C SER A 142 -1.72 8.83 -3.60
N PRO A 143 -2.04 8.15 -4.71
CA PRO A 143 -2.39 6.73 -4.69
C PRO A 143 -1.31 5.79 -4.13
N THR A 144 -0.05 6.24 -4.07
CA THR A 144 1.07 5.51 -3.46
C THR A 144 1.39 5.95 -2.03
N HIS A 145 0.81 7.06 -1.57
CA HIS A 145 0.96 7.65 -0.24
C HIS A 145 -0.42 8.00 0.32
N LEU A 146 -1.20 6.96 0.56
CA LEU A 146 -2.59 7.07 1.01
C LEU A 146 -2.66 7.58 2.44
N ARG A 147 -3.76 8.27 2.74
CA ARG A 147 -4.04 8.72 4.10
C ARG A 147 -5.44 8.34 4.53
N LEU A 148 -5.56 7.78 5.73
CA LEU A 148 -6.86 7.62 6.38
C LEU A 148 -7.32 8.98 6.90
N VAL A 149 -8.51 9.40 6.52
CA VAL A 149 -9.15 10.63 7.01
C VAL A 149 -10.47 10.30 7.66
N VAL A 150 -10.56 10.59 8.96
CA VAL A 150 -11.75 10.35 9.79
C VAL A 150 -12.39 11.71 10.10
N PRO A 151 -13.59 12.00 9.57
CA PRO A 151 -14.23 13.29 9.78
C PRO A 151 -14.69 13.44 11.23
N GLY A 152 -14.64 14.68 11.74
CA GLY A 152 -15.13 15.05 13.05
C GLY A 152 -14.19 14.73 14.22
N ASP A 153 -13.01 14.18 13.97
CA ASP A 153 -12.01 14.00 15.03
C ASP A 153 -11.42 15.33 15.47
N ALA A 154 -11.40 15.58 16.77
CA ALA A 154 -10.76 16.77 17.35
C ALA A 154 -9.22 16.71 17.31
N HIS A 155 -8.67 15.50 17.20
CA HIS A 155 -7.23 15.21 17.18
C HIS A 155 -6.87 14.26 16.04
N GLY A 156 -5.70 14.47 15.42
CA GLY A 156 -5.21 13.69 14.28
C GLY A 156 -4.73 12.28 14.57
N GLY A 157 -5.00 11.73 15.76
CA GLY A 157 -4.52 10.41 16.17
C GLY A 157 -5.02 9.26 15.29
N ARG A 158 -6.20 9.37 14.66
CA ARG A 158 -6.70 8.34 13.73
C ARG A 158 -6.38 8.63 12.27
N SER A 159 -5.68 9.72 11.97
CA SER A 159 -5.29 10.08 10.61
C SER A 159 -3.98 9.39 10.21
N VAL A 160 -4.04 8.09 9.89
CA VAL A 160 -2.88 7.27 9.50
C VAL A 160 -2.33 7.74 8.15
N ARG A 161 -1.03 7.98 8.09
CA ARG A 161 -0.32 8.35 6.86
C ARG A 161 0.31 7.12 6.21
N ASP A 162 0.54 7.20 4.90
CA ASP A 162 1.20 6.13 4.12
C ASP A 162 0.59 4.75 4.41
N VAL A 163 -0.74 4.67 4.33
CA VAL A 163 -1.47 3.42 4.58
C VAL A 163 -0.97 2.33 3.66
N VAL A 164 -0.60 1.18 4.23
CA VAL A 164 -0.11 0.00 3.49
C VAL A 164 -1.03 -1.21 3.64
N ARG A 165 -1.84 -1.26 4.71
CA ARG A 165 -2.76 -2.37 4.94
C ARG A 165 -4.01 -1.92 5.70
N ILE A 166 -5.14 -2.47 5.32
CA ILE A 166 -6.41 -2.41 6.05
C ILE A 166 -6.86 -3.84 6.28
N GLU A 167 -6.78 -4.30 7.52
CA GLU A 167 -7.15 -5.67 7.88
C GLU A 167 -8.51 -5.68 8.57
N VAL A 168 -9.48 -6.39 8.00
CA VAL A 168 -10.77 -6.67 8.63
C VAL A 168 -10.61 -7.84 9.60
N LYS A 169 -11.03 -7.64 10.85
CA LYS A 169 -10.98 -8.64 11.93
C LYS A 169 -12.37 -8.96 12.44
#